data_f8e2ed4db81b04aabf58f96c5da868c3
#
_entry.id   f8e2ed4db81b04aabf58f96c5da868c3
#
_cell.length_a   1.000
_cell.length_b   1.000
_cell.length_c   1.000
_cell.angle_alpha   90.00
_cell.angle_beta   90.00
_cell.angle_gamma   90.00
#
_symmetry.space_group_name_H-M   'P 1'
#
loop_
_entity.id
_entity.type
_entity.pdbx_description
1 polymer ?
#
loop_
_entity_poly.entity_id
_entity_poly.type
_entity_poly.pdbx_seq_one_letter_code
_entity_poly.pdbx_strand_id
1 'polypeptide(L)'
;MEKTITFVGLDVHKKSISVAVAEGGLRGAGWFVGTIPNTPDALTKLAGKLADKGRMLRFCYEAGPCGYGVWRHLRGLDHDCVVVAPSLIPRKPGERVKTDRRDALGLAEMDRAGVLTPVWVPD
;
A
#
# COMPACT_ATOMS: atom_id res chain seq x y z
N MET A 1 -0.11 -25.86 2.88
CA MET A 1 -1.06 -24.81 3.26
C MET A 1 -0.67 -23.52 2.56
N GLU A 2 -1.53 -23.01 1.73
CA GLU A 2 -1.27 -21.78 1.02
C GLU A 2 -1.31 -20.58 1.95
N LYS A 3 -0.31 -19.73 1.86
CA LYS A 3 -0.29 -18.50 2.62
C LYS A 3 -1.13 -17.44 1.92
N THR A 4 -2.05 -16.85 2.64
CA THR A 4 -2.85 -15.76 2.12
C THR A 4 -2.02 -14.48 2.10
N ILE A 5 -2.06 -13.75 0.98
CA ILE A 5 -1.39 -12.47 0.85
C ILE A 5 -2.32 -11.36 1.32
N THR A 6 -1.84 -10.50 2.20
CA THR A 6 -2.54 -9.29 2.59
C THR A 6 -1.97 -8.13 1.76
N PHE A 7 -2.83 -7.49 0.96
CA PHE A 7 -2.44 -6.35 0.14
C PHE A 7 -2.60 -5.08 0.96
N VAL A 8 -1.52 -4.30 1.06
CA VAL A 8 -1.49 -3.09 1.88
C VAL A 8 -1.28 -1.89 0.97
N GLY A 9 -2.29 -1.03 0.90
CA GLY A 9 -2.21 0.22 0.15
C GLY A 9 -1.73 1.34 1.05
N LEU A 10 -0.76 2.10 0.58
CA LEU A 10 -0.17 3.21 1.31
C LEU A 10 -0.36 4.50 0.52
N ASP A 11 -1.04 5.47 1.13
CA ASP A 11 -1.10 6.82 0.58
C ASP A 11 -0.01 7.63 1.28
N VAL A 12 1.12 7.81 0.59
CA VAL A 12 2.34 8.36 1.19
C VAL A 12 2.39 9.86 1.02
N HIS A 13 2.45 10.56 2.13
CA HIS A 13 2.67 11.99 2.20
C HIS A 13 3.96 12.28 2.94
N LYS A 14 4.44 13.50 2.86
CA LYS A 14 5.72 13.87 3.46
C LYS A 14 5.80 13.53 4.96
N LYS A 15 4.74 13.78 5.70
CA LYS A 15 4.73 13.61 7.16
C LYS A 15 3.91 12.43 7.65
N SER A 16 3.05 11.88 6.80
CA SER A 16 2.12 10.82 7.21
C SER A 16 1.85 9.84 6.10
N ILE A 17 1.41 8.66 6.47
CA ILE A 17 1.02 7.61 5.54
C ILE A 17 -0.34 7.07 5.99
N SER A 18 -1.32 7.10 5.08
CA SER A 18 -2.61 6.47 5.32
C SER A 18 -2.55 5.03 4.83
N VAL A 19 -3.08 4.11 5.61
CA VAL A 19 -2.91 2.67 5.41
C VAL A 19 -4.26 1.99 5.32
N ALA A 20 -4.42 1.16 4.29
CA ALA A 20 -5.60 0.30 4.13
C ALA A 20 -5.15 -1.09 3.68
N VAL A 21 -5.97 -2.09 3.93
CA VAL A 21 -5.64 -3.47 3.57
C VAL A 21 -6.79 -4.12 2.83
N ALA A 22 -6.44 -5.09 1.98
CA ALA A 22 -7.39 -5.97 1.31
C ALA A 22 -6.83 -7.38 1.37
N GLU A 23 -7.62 -8.33 1.88
CA GLU A 23 -7.18 -9.70 2.02
C GLU A 23 -7.25 -10.43 0.67
N GLY A 24 -6.16 -11.11 0.32
CA GLY A 24 -6.15 -11.99 -0.85
C GLY A 24 -7.02 -13.21 -0.60
N GLY A 25 -7.63 -13.70 -1.66
CA GLY A 25 -8.51 -14.85 -1.57
C GLY A 25 -9.91 -14.54 -1.05
N LEU A 26 -10.15 -13.33 -0.55
CA LEU A 26 -11.48 -12.89 -0.11
C LEU A 26 -12.09 -11.95 -1.13
N ARG A 27 -13.40 -12.00 -1.25
CA ARG A 27 -14.18 -11.06 -2.04
C ARG A 27 -14.74 -10.01 -1.09
N GLY A 28 -14.79 -8.80 -1.55
CA GLY A 28 -15.36 -7.72 -0.77
C GLY A 28 -14.40 -6.57 -0.63
N ALA A 29 -14.85 -5.54 0.06
CA ALA A 29 -14.08 -4.32 0.23
C ALA A 29 -12.92 -4.54 1.22
N GLY A 30 -11.84 -3.86 0.97
CA GLY A 30 -10.78 -3.70 1.96
C GLY A 30 -11.25 -2.80 3.10
N TRP A 31 -10.39 -2.55 4.05
CA TRP A 31 -10.72 -1.64 5.15
C TRP A 31 -9.54 -0.73 5.48
N PHE A 32 -9.90 0.43 6.00
CA PHE A 32 -8.92 1.42 6.41
C PHE A 32 -8.33 1.06 7.78
N VAL A 33 -7.01 1.01 7.85
CA VAL A 33 -6.30 0.66 9.08
C VAL A 33 -6.07 1.90 9.95
N GLY A 34 -5.62 2.99 9.34
CA GLY A 34 -5.31 4.22 10.05
C GLY A 34 -4.23 5.02 9.36
N THR A 35 -3.79 6.07 10.04
CA THR A 35 -2.71 6.93 9.56
C THR A 35 -1.52 6.82 10.51
N ILE A 36 -0.34 6.66 9.96
CA ILE A 36 0.90 6.56 10.73
C ILE A 36 1.85 7.70 10.34
N PRO A 37 2.83 8.06 11.19
CA PRO A 37 3.89 8.96 10.76
C PRO A 37 4.73 8.35 9.64
N ASN A 38 5.23 9.19 8.73
CA ASN A 38 6.12 8.72 7.67
C ASN A 38 7.55 8.62 8.21
N THR A 39 7.78 7.59 9.01
CA THR A 39 9.09 7.31 9.61
C THR A 39 9.43 5.83 9.47
N PRO A 40 10.71 5.46 9.40
CA PRO A 40 11.09 4.04 9.36
C PRO A 40 10.56 3.25 10.54
N ASP A 41 10.58 3.82 11.74
CA ASP A 41 10.09 3.13 12.93
C ASP A 41 8.60 2.81 12.85
N ALA A 42 7.80 3.77 12.37
CA ALA A 42 6.36 3.57 12.20
C ALA A 42 6.07 2.48 11.16
N LEU A 43 6.82 2.47 10.06
CA LEU A 43 6.68 1.44 9.03
C LEU A 43 7.05 0.05 9.56
N THR A 44 8.13 -0.04 10.34
CA THR A 44 8.55 -1.31 10.93
C THR A 44 7.48 -1.84 11.88
N LYS A 45 6.91 -1.00 12.71
CA LYS A 45 5.84 -1.40 13.63
C LYS A 45 4.58 -1.83 12.89
N LEU A 46 4.21 -1.09 11.85
CA LEU A 46 3.06 -1.43 11.01
C LEU A 46 3.25 -2.79 10.36
N ALA A 47 4.40 -3.02 9.74
CA ALA A 47 4.69 -4.28 9.07
C ALA A 47 4.65 -5.46 10.04
N GLY A 48 5.25 -5.29 11.23
CA GLY A 48 5.22 -6.32 12.26
C GLY A 48 3.81 -6.66 12.73
N LYS A 49 2.98 -5.64 12.91
CA LYS A 49 1.60 -5.82 13.33
C LYS A 49 0.76 -6.52 12.27
N LEU A 50 0.91 -6.13 11.00
CA LEU A 50 0.15 -6.72 9.91
C LEU A 50 0.63 -8.12 9.54
N ALA A 51 1.91 -8.40 9.74
CA ALA A 51 2.48 -9.72 9.45
C ALA A 51 2.25 -10.73 10.57
N ASP A 52 1.57 -10.35 11.63
CA ASP A 52 1.27 -11.23 12.74
C ASP A 52 0.62 -12.54 12.25
N LYS A 53 0.95 -13.65 12.88
CA LYS A 53 0.50 -14.98 12.50
C LYS A 53 1.02 -15.47 11.16
N GLY A 54 2.17 -14.96 10.73
CA GLY A 54 2.85 -15.45 9.52
C GLY A 54 2.22 -15.02 8.21
N ARG A 55 1.43 -13.96 8.20
CA ARG A 55 0.84 -13.44 6.97
C ARG A 55 1.91 -12.88 6.04
N MET A 56 1.75 -13.12 4.75
CA MET A 56 2.57 -12.47 3.73
C MET A 56 1.97 -11.12 3.38
N LEU A 57 2.80 -10.08 3.37
CA LEU A 57 2.36 -8.73 3.05
C LEU A 57 2.88 -8.30 1.69
N ARG A 58 2.05 -7.64 0.93
CA ARG A 58 2.44 -6.96 -0.29
C ARG A 58 1.99 -5.50 -0.19
N PHE A 59 2.95 -4.61 -0.12
CA PHE A 59 2.69 -3.16 -0.03
C PHE A 59 2.68 -2.55 -1.42
N CYS A 60 1.88 -1.52 -1.60
CA CYS A 60 1.93 -0.70 -2.81
C CYS A 60 1.68 0.76 -2.50
N TYR A 61 2.30 1.65 -3.27
CA TYR A 61 2.02 3.08 -3.21
C TYR A 61 2.36 3.74 -4.54
N GLU A 62 1.77 4.93 -4.76
CA GLU A 62 2.03 5.69 -5.98
C GLU A 62 3.39 6.35 -5.97
N ALA A 63 4.09 6.32 -7.11
CA ALA A 63 5.30 7.12 -7.31
C ALA A 63 4.96 8.61 -7.15
N GLY A 64 5.77 9.33 -6.42
CA GLY A 64 5.51 10.74 -6.18
C GLY A 64 6.72 11.45 -5.59
N PRO A 65 6.54 12.69 -5.13
CA PRO A 65 7.67 13.51 -4.66
C PRO A 65 8.38 12.97 -3.43
N CYS A 66 7.75 12.05 -2.69
CA CYS A 66 8.39 11.43 -1.53
C CYS A 66 9.40 10.34 -1.91
N GLY A 67 9.50 9.98 -3.20
CA GLY A 67 10.52 9.08 -3.70
C GLY A 67 10.32 7.62 -3.30
N TYR A 68 11.41 6.90 -3.13
CA TYR A 68 11.41 5.45 -2.96
C TYR A 68 11.89 4.98 -1.58
N GLY A 69 11.96 5.89 -0.60
CA GLY A 69 12.42 5.54 0.75
C GLY A 69 11.56 4.48 1.42
N VAL A 70 10.25 4.58 1.26
CA VAL A 70 9.30 3.58 1.78
C VAL A 70 9.56 2.21 1.16
N TRP A 71 9.73 2.17 -0.17
CA TRP A 71 10.04 0.94 -0.91
C TRP A 71 11.31 0.29 -0.38
N ARG A 72 12.39 1.07 -0.25
CA ARG A 72 13.68 0.56 0.24
C ARG A 72 13.55 0.01 1.64
N HIS A 73 12.85 0.72 2.51
CA HIS A 73 12.69 0.30 3.90
C HIS A 73 11.90 -1.02 4.01
N LEU A 74 10.78 -1.11 3.32
CA LEU A 74 9.94 -2.32 3.36
C LEU A 74 10.62 -3.51 2.70
N ARG A 75 11.34 -3.30 1.60
CA ARG A 75 12.14 -4.36 0.96
C ARG A 75 13.26 -4.82 1.88
N GLY A 76 13.86 -3.90 2.63
CA GLY A 76 14.87 -4.24 3.63
C GLY A 76 14.34 -5.07 4.78
N LEU A 77 13.04 -5.03 5.03
CA LEU A 77 12.36 -5.87 6.03
C LEU A 77 11.87 -7.19 5.43
N ASP A 78 12.25 -7.50 4.19
CA ASP A 78 11.84 -8.71 3.46
C ASP A 78 10.35 -8.75 3.10
N HIS A 79 9.71 -7.60 3.01
CA HIS A 79 8.35 -7.50 2.52
C HIS A 79 8.33 -7.12 1.04
N ASP A 80 7.34 -7.63 0.32
CA ASP A 80 7.14 -7.25 -1.07
C ASP A 80 6.54 -5.83 -1.11
N CYS A 81 7.06 -4.99 -1.99
CA CYS A 81 6.59 -3.63 -2.15
C CYS A 81 6.67 -3.22 -3.61
N VAL A 82 5.58 -2.66 -4.11
CA VAL A 82 5.47 -2.22 -5.50
C VAL A 82 5.16 -0.74 -5.53
N VAL A 83 5.90 0.01 -6.33
CA VAL A 83 5.60 1.41 -6.62
C VAL A 83 4.84 1.46 -7.94
N VAL A 84 3.72 2.16 -7.98
CA VAL A 84 2.85 2.18 -9.16
C VAL A 84 2.75 3.59 -9.75
N ALA A 85 2.45 3.65 -11.05
CA ALA A 85 2.32 4.91 -11.77
C ALA A 85 0.99 5.58 -11.43
N PRO A 86 1.01 6.83 -10.96
CA PRO A 86 -0.23 7.50 -10.52
C PRO A 86 -1.23 7.73 -11.66
N SER A 87 -0.75 8.00 -12.84
CA SER A 87 -1.60 8.29 -14.00
C SER A 87 -2.45 7.11 -14.45
N LEU A 88 -2.13 5.91 -13.98
CA LEU A 88 -2.83 4.68 -14.38
C LEU A 88 -3.84 4.20 -13.34
N ILE A 89 -4.04 4.95 -12.25
CA ILE A 89 -5.01 4.57 -11.23
C ILE A 89 -6.38 5.12 -11.66
N PRO A 90 -7.38 4.23 -11.86
CA PRO A 90 -8.70 4.67 -12.27
C PRO A 90 -9.37 5.56 -11.22
N ARG A 91 -10.03 6.61 -11.69
CA ARG A 91 -10.81 7.50 -10.82
C ARG A 91 -12.21 7.61 -11.37
N LYS A 92 -13.18 7.74 -10.48
CA LYS A 92 -14.56 7.92 -10.89
C LYS A 92 -14.76 9.34 -11.42
N PRO A 93 -15.42 9.51 -12.58
CA PRO A 93 -15.74 10.83 -13.09
C PRO A 93 -16.56 11.63 -12.07
N GLY A 94 -16.25 12.92 -11.92
CA GLY A 94 -16.97 13.79 -11.01
C GLY A 94 -16.58 13.73 -9.56
N GLU A 95 -15.65 12.85 -9.21
CA GLU A 95 -15.14 12.77 -7.84
C GLU A 95 -14.20 13.95 -7.58
N ARG A 96 -14.68 14.90 -6.75
CA ARG A 96 -13.94 16.14 -6.49
C ARG A 96 -13.10 16.10 -5.21
N VAL A 97 -13.51 15.26 -4.27
CA VAL A 97 -12.83 15.19 -2.98
C VAL A 97 -12.03 13.91 -2.93
N LYS A 98 -10.73 14.09 -2.91
CA LYS A 98 -9.77 13.02 -2.74
C LYS A 98 -9.49 12.91 -1.26
N THR A 99 -9.75 11.76 -0.66
CA THR A 99 -9.36 11.54 0.72
C THR A 99 -8.25 10.50 0.76
N ASP A 100 -7.31 10.70 1.68
CA ASP A 100 -6.19 9.77 1.86
C ASP A 100 -6.69 8.35 2.16
N ARG A 101 -7.79 8.27 2.87
CA ARG A 101 -8.44 7.01 3.18
C ARG A 101 -8.89 6.27 1.92
N ARG A 102 -9.55 6.97 1.00
CA ARG A 102 -9.98 6.38 -0.28
C ARG A 102 -8.82 5.98 -1.14
N ASP A 103 -7.78 6.81 -1.17
CA ASP A 103 -6.58 6.53 -1.97
C ASP A 103 -5.90 5.27 -1.48
N ALA A 104 -5.75 5.10 -0.17
CA ALA A 104 -5.14 3.91 0.41
C ALA A 104 -5.99 2.66 0.13
N LEU A 105 -7.30 2.75 0.33
CA LEU A 105 -8.22 1.64 0.04
C LEU A 105 -8.19 1.26 -1.43
N GLY A 106 -8.24 2.25 -2.31
CA GLY A 106 -8.20 2.02 -3.75
C GLY A 106 -6.93 1.29 -4.17
N LEU A 107 -5.79 1.69 -3.62
CA LEU A 107 -4.51 1.04 -3.91
C LEU A 107 -4.52 -0.42 -3.47
N ALA A 108 -4.97 -0.71 -2.26
CA ALA A 108 -5.01 -2.07 -1.75
C ALA A 108 -5.93 -2.97 -2.59
N GLU A 109 -7.12 -2.48 -2.93
CA GLU A 109 -8.10 -3.25 -3.70
C GLU A 109 -7.67 -3.43 -5.15
N MET A 110 -7.08 -2.41 -5.77
CA MET A 110 -6.59 -2.50 -7.14
C MET A 110 -5.35 -3.40 -7.25
N ASP A 111 -4.47 -3.37 -6.25
CA ASP A 111 -3.32 -4.29 -6.24
C ASP A 111 -3.79 -5.73 -6.11
N ARG A 112 -4.75 -5.99 -5.24
CA ARG A 112 -5.37 -7.31 -5.10
C ARG A 112 -5.99 -7.78 -6.42
N ALA A 113 -6.61 -6.86 -7.17
CA ALA A 113 -7.22 -7.16 -8.46
C ALA A 113 -6.20 -7.31 -9.60
N GLY A 114 -4.95 -6.93 -9.37
CA GLY A 114 -3.90 -7.05 -10.36
C GLY A 114 -3.95 -6.02 -11.49
N VAL A 115 -4.62 -4.89 -11.28
CA VAL A 115 -4.85 -3.88 -12.32
C VAL A 115 -3.87 -2.71 -12.28
N LEU A 116 -2.95 -2.69 -11.31
CA LEU A 116 -1.95 -1.64 -11.20
C LEU A 116 -0.71 -1.95 -12.04
N THR A 117 -0.11 -0.90 -12.60
CA THR A 117 1.11 -1.04 -13.39
C THR A 117 2.31 -0.62 -12.54
N PRO A 118 3.22 -1.55 -12.23
CA PRO A 118 4.42 -1.20 -11.47
C PRO A 118 5.34 -0.30 -12.25
N VAL A 119 6.05 0.59 -11.54
CA VAL A 119 7.17 1.32 -12.12
C VAL A 119 8.48 0.65 -11.69
N TRP A 120 9.49 0.76 -12.54
CA TRP A 120 10.81 0.26 -12.21
C TRP A 120 11.48 1.22 -11.21
N VAL A 121 12.00 0.67 -10.13
CA VAL A 121 12.70 1.45 -9.11
C VAL A 121 14.20 1.23 -9.28
N PRO A 122 14.96 2.28 -9.55
CA PRO A 122 16.42 2.12 -9.66
C PRO A 122 17.05 1.84 -8.30
N ASP A 123 18.00 0.95 -8.31
CA ASP A 123 18.79 0.63 -7.12
C ASP A 123 19.81 1.73 -6.81
#